data_08fab3ab65778e70cb32168975f8bbaf
#
_entry.id   08fab3ab65778e70cb32168975f8bbaf
#
_cell.length_a   1.000
_cell.length_b   1.000
_cell.length_c   1.000
_cell.angle_alpha   90.00
_cell.angle_beta   90.00
_cell.angle_gamma   90.00
#
_symmetry.space_group_name_H-M   'P 1'
#
loop_
_entity.id
_entity.type
_entity.pdbx_description
1 polymer ?
#
loop_
_entity_poly.entity_id
_entity_poly.type
_entity_poly.pdbx_seq_one_letter_code
_entity_poly.pdbx_strand_id
1 'polypeptide(L)'
;MAPAADRPGYWGRPTSTLDWCEDNYAVSFHIAEFWNTVSNLIMILPPIYGAIQTIKDGLEIRYVFAYLGLTAVGIGSWCFHMTLQYKMQLLDELPMIYSCCVFVYCLYECFKPKNSINYFPIVVLLLFSVSVTVVYLQWKEPIFHQVMYGTLVACLVLRSVFIVTWVYPWLRPLSYTSLTVFMMGFLLWNIDNIFCDTLREARQKLPPVVGAVTQFHAWWHILTGLGSYLHILFSLHTRTTYLKHRPKVKFICGVWPVIRVEPPKKN
;
A
#
# COMPACT_ATOMS: atom_id res chain seq x y z
N MET A 1 12.10 5.59 17.72
CA MET A 1 12.55 4.37 17.04
C MET A 1 13.62 3.71 17.88
N ALA A 2 13.54 2.41 18.11
CA ALA A 2 14.59 1.70 18.83
C ALA A 2 15.83 1.57 17.92
N PRO A 3 17.05 1.72 18.46
CA PRO A 3 18.26 1.48 17.69
C PRO A 3 18.35 0.00 17.30
N ALA A 4 18.78 -0.25 16.05
CA ALA A 4 19.03 -1.60 15.57
C ALA A 4 20.14 -2.28 16.37
N ALA A 5 20.02 -3.59 16.58
CA ALA A 5 21.15 -4.39 17.07
C ALA A 5 22.26 -4.38 16.00
N ASP A 6 23.46 -3.92 16.37
CA ASP A 6 24.61 -3.86 15.47
C ASP A 6 25.15 -5.27 15.16
N ARG A 7 24.45 -6.01 14.29
CA ARG A 7 24.93 -7.29 13.76
C ARG A 7 25.55 -7.06 12.38
N PRO A 8 26.71 -7.65 12.11
CA PRO A 8 27.30 -7.57 10.78
C PRO A 8 26.43 -8.28 9.75
N GLY A 9 26.20 -7.65 8.60
CA GLY A 9 25.45 -8.21 7.49
C GLY A 9 26.01 -7.81 6.14
N TYR A 10 25.47 -8.40 5.07
CA TYR A 10 25.99 -8.25 3.71
C TYR A 10 26.02 -6.79 3.22
N TRP A 11 25.00 -5.99 3.57
CA TRP A 11 24.85 -4.62 3.08
C TRP A 11 25.62 -3.59 3.93
N GLY A 12 26.36 -4.04 4.94
CA GLY A 12 27.13 -3.19 5.84
C GLY A 12 26.24 -2.39 6.80
N ARG A 13 26.76 -1.24 7.23
CA ARG A 13 26.06 -0.37 8.21
C ARG A 13 24.85 0.29 7.58
N PRO A 14 23.68 0.30 8.26
CA PRO A 14 22.50 1.04 7.81
C PRO A 14 22.81 2.53 7.59
N THR A 15 22.26 3.08 6.50
CA THR A 15 22.35 4.52 6.17
C THR A 15 20.99 5.19 6.12
N SER A 16 19.91 4.43 6.34
CA SER A 16 18.55 4.93 6.40
C SER A 16 18.33 5.90 7.57
N THR A 17 17.35 6.77 7.43
CA THR A 17 16.89 7.66 8.51
C THR A 17 15.84 7.02 9.40
N LEU A 18 15.38 5.84 9.02
CA LEU A 18 14.40 5.01 9.73
C LEU A 18 15.04 3.67 10.10
N ASP A 19 14.65 3.15 11.25
CA ASP A 19 14.95 1.81 11.72
C ASP A 19 13.70 1.24 12.40
N TRP A 20 13.42 -0.04 12.19
CA TRP A 20 12.19 -0.68 12.66
C TRP A 20 12.46 -1.66 13.79
N CYS A 21 11.42 -2.22 14.37
CA CYS A 21 11.54 -3.04 15.57
C CYS A 21 12.06 -4.46 15.32
N GLU A 22 12.20 -4.90 14.07
CA GLU A 22 12.82 -6.18 13.75
C GLU A 22 14.33 -6.12 14.01
N ASP A 23 14.90 -7.17 14.64
CA ASP A 23 16.35 -7.24 14.85
C ASP A 23 17.09 -7.47 13.53
N ASN A 24 18.04 -6.60 13.21
CA ASN A 24 18.78 -6.65 11.97
C ASN A 24 19.62 -7.90 11.83
N TYR A 25 19.57 -8.53 10.64
CA TYR A 25 20.31 -9.74 10.27
C TYR A 25 20.11 -10.93 11.23
N ALA A 26 18.98 -10.96 11.95
CA ALA A 26 18.70 -12.03 12.90
C ALA A 26 18.43 -13.38 12.21
N VAL A 27 17.80 -13.37 11.04
CA VAL A 27 17.39 -14.57 10.30
C VAL A 27 18.36 -14.90 9.16
N SER A 28 18.90 -13.89 8.48
CA SER A 28 19.75 -14.05 7.29
C SER A 28 20.87 -13.02 7.26
N PHE A 29 22.06 -13.42 6.86
CA PHE A 29 23.19 -12.51 6.62
C PHE A 29 22.94 -11.55 5.45
N HIS A 30 22.09 -11.92 4.47
CA HIS A 30 21.84 -11.16 3.25
C HIS A 30 20.59 -10.26 3.33
N ILE A 31 19.77 -10.38 4.36
CA ILE A 31 18.52 -9.62 4.52
C ILE A 31 18.54 -8.98 5.90
N ALA A 32 18.52 -7.65 5.94
CA ALA A 32 18.60 -6.93 7.19
C ALA A 32 17.37 -7.18 8.08
N GLU A 33 16.18 -6.98 7.58
CA GLU A 33 14.91 -7.21 8.26
C GLU A 33 14.12 -8.27 7.47
N PHE A 34 14.22 -9.52 7.87
CA PHE A 34 13.70 -10.66 7.09
C PHE A 34 12.18 -10.65 6.99
N TRP A 35 11.47 -10.49 8.10
CA TRP A 35 10.01 -10.55 8.13
C TRP A 35 9.39 -9.32 7.46
N ASN A 36 9.96 -8.15 7.69
CA ASN A 36 9.57 -6.91 7.01
C ASN A 36 9.82 -7.01 5.51
N THR A 37 10.88 -7.68 5.07
CA THR A 37 11.15 -7.90 3.64
C THR A 37 10.10 -8.81 3.02
N VAL A 38 9.92 -10.04 3.53
CA VAL A 38 9.08 -11.06 2.87
C VAL A 38 7.58 -10.74 2.93
N SER A 39 7.14 -9.99 3.93
CA SER A 39 5.75 -9.54 4.04
C SER A 39 5.28 -8.66 2.88
N ASN A 40 6.21 -8.01 2.17
CA ASN A 40 5.92 -7.20 0.99
C ASN A 40 5.41 -7.99 -0.22
N LEU A 41 5.53 -9.32 -0.23
CA LEU A 41 4.97 -10.15 -1.31
C LEU A 41 3.48 -9.92 -1.52
N ILE A 42 2.73 -9.53 -0.49
CA ILE A 42 1.31 -9.18 -0.58
C ILE A 42 1.06 -7.94 -1.44
N MET A 43 2.00 -6.99 -1.46
CA MET A 43 1.93 -5.79 -2.29
C MET A 43 2.53 -6.00 -3.69
N ILE A 44 3.21 -7.14 -3.94
CA ILE A 44 3.85 -7.43 -5.21
C ILE A 44 2.97 -8.37 -6.06
N LEU A 45 2.73 -9.58 -5.58
CA LEU A 45 2.11 -10.63 -6.39
C LEU A 45 0.63 -10.38 -6.74
N PRO A 46 -0.26 -10.09 -5.78
CA PRO A 46 -1.66 -9.87 -6.09
C PRO A 46 -1.95 -8.66 -6.98
N PRO A 47 -1.28 -7.50 -6.81
CA PRO A 47 -1.48 -6.37 -7.71
C PRO A 47 -1.00 -6.64 -9.14
N ILE A 48 0.08 -7.40 -9.34
CA ILE A 48 0.48 -7.83 -10.70
C ILE A 48 -0.65 -8.62 -11.35
N TYR A 49 -1.24 -9.57 -10.61
CA TYR A 49 -2.40 -10.31 -11.12
C TYR A 49 -3.59 -9.38 -11.41
N GLY A 50 -3.87 -8.41 -10.53
CA GLY A 50 -4.92 -7.40 -10.71
C GLY A 50 -4.70 -6.55 -11.97
N ALA A 51 -3.46 -6.13 -12.23
CA ALA A 51 -3.08 -5.38 -13.43
C ALA A 51 -3.31 -6.21 -14.71
N ILE A 52 -2.84 -7.47 -14.74
CA ILE A 52 -3.04 -8.39 -15.86
C ILE A 52 -4.53 -8.62 -16.11
N GLN A 53 -5.33 -8.82 -15.04
CA GLN A 53 -6.76 -9.03 -15.17
C GLN A 53 -7.48 -7.78 -15.69
N THR A 54 -7.08 -6.60 -15.24
CA THR A 54 -7.62 -5.31 -15.71
C THR A 54 -7.42 -5.14 -17.22
N ILE A 55 -6.24 -5.52 -17.72
CA ILE A 55 -5.92 -5.49 -19.16
C ILE A 55 -6.79 -6.51 -19.91
N LYS A 56 -6.88 -7.77 -19.42
CA LYS A 56 -7.66 -8.84 -20.06
C LYS A 56 -9.14 -8.51 -20.13
N ASP A 57 -9.70 -7.85 -19.14
CA ASP A 57 -11.11 -7.44 -19.09
C ASP A 57 -11.37 -6.14 -19.87
N GLY A 58 -10.36 -5.54 -20.54
CA GLY A 58 -10.49 -4.31 -21.35
C GLY A 58 -10.89 -3.09 -20.53
N LEU A 59 -10.49 -3.03 -19.26
CA LEU A 59 -10.79 -1.93 -18.35
C LEU A 59 -9.79 -0.77 -18.53
N GLU A 60 -10.10 0.37 -17.94
CA GLU A 60 -9.31 1.59 -18.16
C GLU A 60 -7.89 1.47 -17.60
N ILE A 61 -6.91 1.87 -18.40
CA ILE A 61 -5.46 1.77 -18.11
C ILE A 61 -5.04 2.43 -16.78
N ARG A 62 -5.76 3.44 -16.29
CA ARG A 62 -5.47 4.10 -15.02
C ARG A 62 -5.52 3.13 -13.83
N TYR A 63 -6.35 2.08 -13.90
CA TYR A 63 -6.41 1.04 -12.87
C TYR A 63 -5.24 0.07 -12.97
N VAL A 64 -4.70 -0.15 -14.16
CA VAL A 64 -3.42 -0.85 -14.33
C VAL A 64 -2.30 -0.08 -13.62
N PHE A 65 -2.23 1.25 -13.81
CA PHE A 65 -1.27 2.08 -13.08
C PHE A 65 -1.49 2.07 -11.57
N ALA A 66 -2.74 2.00 -11.09
CA ALA A 66 -3.01 1.85 -9.66
C ALA A 66 -2.41 0.55 -9.09
N TYR A 67 -2.61 -0.58 -9.76
CA TYR A 67 -2.01 -1.86 -9.35
C TYR A 67 -0.48 -1.84 -9.46
N LEU A 68 0.07 -1.34 -10.56
CA LEU A 68 1.52 -1.24 -10.73
C LEU A 68 2.16 -0.27 -9.74
N GLY A 69 1.46 0.79 -9.36
CA GLY A 69 1.88 1.68 -8.28
C GLY A 69 2.02 0.95 -6.94
N LEU A 70 1.01 0.14 -6.58
CA LEU A 70 1.08 -0.69 -5.36
C LEU A 70 2.21 -1.72 -5.44
N THR A 71 2.43 -2.33 -6.62
CA THR A 71 3.56 -3.23 -6.86
C THR A 71 4.89 -2.51 -6.67
N ALA A 72 5.03 -1.29 -7.18
CA ALA A 72 6.26 -0.50 -7.04
C ALA A 72 6.57 -0.17 -5.58
N VAL A 73 5.54 0.16 -4.77
CA VAL A 73 5.69 0.30 -3.31
C VAL A 73 6.22 -1.00 -2.70
N GLY A 74 5.60 -2.14 -3.01
CA GLY A 74 6.02 -3.44 -2.47
C GLY A 74 7.47 -3.80 -2.85
N ILE A 75 7.89 -3.53 -4.09
CA ILE A 75 9.29 -3.76 -4.52
C ILE A 75 10.24 -2.80 -3.82
N GLY A 76 9.91 -1.53 -3.71
CA GLY A 76 10.72 -0.53 -3.01
C GLY A 76 10.91 -0.88 -1.54
N SER A 77 9.81 -1.23 -0.85
CA SER A 77 9.81 -1.67 0.53
C SER A 77 10.62 -2.96 0.72
N TRP A 78 10.47 -3.95 -0.16
CA TRP A 78 11.33 -5.13 -0.16
C TRP A 78 12.81 -4.76 -0.21
N CYS A 79 13.22 -3.89 -1.14
CA CYS A 79 14.60 -3.45 -1.28
C CYS A 79 15.09 -2.68 -0.05
N PHE A 80 14.22 -1.86 0.54
CA PHE A 80 14.57 -1.09 1.73
C PHE A 80 14.82 -1.99 2.93
N HIS A 81 13.87 -2.85 3.30
CA HIS A 81 13.99 -3.75 4.44
C HIS A 81 15.09 -4.81 4.27
N MET A 82 15.40 -5.18 3.01
CA MET A 82 16.51 -6.07 2.73
C MET A 82 17.86 -5.41 3.04
N THR A 83 18.01 -4.09 2.84
CA THR A 83 19.32 -3.43 2.80
C THR A 83 19.53 -2.37 3.87
N LEU A 84 18.47 -1.74 4.37
CA LEU A 84 18.46 -0.55 5.23
C LEU A 84 19.30 0.62 4.70
N GLN A 85 19.42 0.74 3.37
CA GLN A 85 20.15 1.81 2.74
C GLN A 85 19.21 3.01 2.43
N TYR A 86 19.68 4.24 2.64
CA TYR A 86 18.89 5.46 2.42
C TYR A 86 18.32 5.55 1.01
N LYS A 87 19.09 5.14 -0.01
CA LYS A 87 18.58 5.15 -1.39
C LYS A 87 17.39 4.19 -1.58
N MET A 88 17.40 3.06 -0.87
CA MET A 88 16.30 2.09 -0.91
C MET A 88 15.10 2.56 -0.07
N GLN A 89 15.34 3.29 1.03
CA GLN A 89 14.27 4.00 1.77
C GLN A 89 13.51 4.96 0.84
N LEU A 90 14.18 5.70 -0.02
CA LEU A 90 13.53 6.57 -1.00
C LEU A 90 12.71 5.77 -2.03
N LEU A 91 13.14 4.55 -2.39
CA LEU A 91 12.38 3.65 -3.28
C LEU A 91 11.15 3.04 -2.59
N ASP A 92 11.10 3.00 -1.28
CA ASP A 92 9.93 2.64 -0.49
C ASP A 92 8.96 3.83 -0.38
N GLU A 93 9.43 4.93 0.17
CA GLU A 93 8.59 6.05 0.60
C GLU A 93 8.03 6.90 -0.56
N LEU A 94 8.84 7.23 -1.57
CA LEU A 94 8.37 8.08 -2.67
C LEU A 94 7.29 7.39 -3.54
N PRO A 95 7.37 6.12 -3.89
CA PRO A 95 6.28 5.43 -4.57
C PRO A 95 4.97 5.39 -3.78
N MET A 96 4.99 5.46 -2.45
CA MET A 96 3.75 5.57 -1.65
C MET A 96 2.98 6.85 -2.00
N ILE A 97 3.67 7.99 -2.09
CA ILE A 97 3.07 9.26 -2.53
C ILE A 97 2.52 9.15 -3.95
N TYR A 98 3.33 8.62 -4.89
CA TYR A 98 2.95 8.56 -6.30
C TYR A 98 1.77 7.63 -6.53
N SER A 99 1.76 6.47 -5.88
CA SER A 99 0.64 5.51 -5.96
C SER A 99 -0.64 6.10 -5.38
N CYS A 100 -0.56 6.79 -4.23
CA CYS A 100 -1.71 7.48 -3.66
C CYS A 100 -2.24 8.57 -4.58
N CYS A 101 -1.40 9.33 -5.27
CA CYS A 101 -1.85 10.29 -6.29
C CYS A 101 -2.63 9.61 -7.41
N VAL A 102 -2.17 8.44 -7.88
CA VAL A 102 -2.91 7.65 -8.87
C VAL A 102 -4.26 7.18 -8.31
N PHE A 103 -4.30 6.72 -7.05
CA PHE A 103 -5.55 6.30 -6.39
C PHE A 103 -6.53 7.46 -6.25
N VAL A 104 -6.05 8.63 -5.84
CA VAL A 104 -6.85 9.87 -5.77
C VAL A 104 -7.43 10.19 -7.15
N TYR A 105 -6.60 10.21 -8.19
CA TYR A 105 -7.07 10.44 -9.55
C TYR A 105 -8.16 9.43 -9.96
N CYS A 106 -7.92 8.13 -9.77
CA CYS A 106 -8.87 7.08 -10.12
C CYS A 106 -10.23 7.27 -9.42
N LEU A 107 -10.22 7.60 -8.12
CA LEU A 107 -11.41 7.69 -7.30
C LEU A 107 -12.19 8.99 -7.52
N TYR A 108 -11.51 10.11 -7.72
CA TYR A 108 -12.16 11.41 -7.96
C TYR A 108 -12.73 11.52 -9.39
N GLU A 109 -12.07 10.91 -10.36
CA GLU A 109 -12.49 10.90 -11.76
C GLU A 109 -13.39 9.70 -12.13
N CYS A 110 -13.85 8.90 -11.15
CA CYS A 110 -14.65 7.69 -11.41
C CYS A 110 -16.05 7.99 -12.03
N PHE A 111 -16.57 9.22 -11.91
CA PHE A 111 -17.86 9.64 -12.45
C PHE A 111 -17.77 10.45 -13.75
N LYS A 112 -16.64 10.41 -14.43
CA LYS A 112 -16.46 11.10 -15.73
C LYS A 112 -16.85 10.19 -16.90
N PRO A 113 -17.17 10.75 -18.10
CA PRO A 113 -17.43 9.94 -19.29
C PRO A 113 -16.30 8.94 -19.58
N LYS A 114 -16.65 7.86 -20.29
CA LYS A 114 -15.65 6.87 -20.71
C LYS A 114 -14.62 7.53 -21.64
N ASN A 115 -13.35 7.17 -21.47
CA ASN A 115 -12.20 7.68 -22.24
C ASN A 115 -11.98 9.22 -22.13
N SER A 116 -12.64 9.92 -21.20
CA SER A 116 -12.28 11.30 -20.91
C SER A 116 -11.06 11.37 -20.00
N ILE A 117 -10.09 12.20 -20.35
CA ILE A 117 -8.93 12.50 -19.54
C ILE A 117 -9.05 13.94 -19.05
N ASN A 118 -9.06 14.10 -17.74
CA ASN A 118 -9.03 15.41 -17.12
C ASN A 118 -7.57 15.73 -16.77
N TYR A 119 -6.96 16.64 -17.52
CA TYR A 119 -5.55 16.99 -17.32
C TYR A 119 -5.33 17.88 -16.09
N PHE A 120 -6.33 18.65 -15.67
CA PHE A 120 -6.17 19.55 -14.53
C PHE A 120 -5.77 18.80 -13.22
N PRO A 121 -6.52 17.78 -12.74
CA PRO A 121 -6.08 17.04 -11.55
C PRO A 121 -4.77 16.29 -11.77
N ILE A 122 -4.46 15.83 -12.99
CA ILE A 122 -3.16 15.20 -13.29
C ILE A 122 -2.02 16.18 -13.02
N VAL A 123 -2.12 17.41 -13.57
CA VAL A 123 -1.09 18.45 -13.36
C VAL A 123 -0.96 18.80 -11.89
N VAL A 124 -2.08 18.97 -11.16
CA VAL A 124 -2.05 19.29 -9.72
C VAL A 124 -1.37 18.17 -8.93
N LEU A 125 -1.71 16.90 -9.17
CA LEU A 125 -1.11 15.76 -8.49
C LEU A 125 0.37 15.56 -8.85
N LEU A 126 0.77 15.84 -10.09
CA LEU A 126 2.18 15.84 -10.51
C LEU A 126 2.97 16.94 -9.79
N LEU A 127 2.44 18.17 -9.77
CA LEU A 127 3.08 19.26 -9.04
C LEU A 127 3.21 18.96 -7.55
N PHE A 128 2.16 18.39 -6.95
CA PHE A 128 2.21 17.93 -5.56
C PHE A 128 3.31 16.88 -5.36
N SER A 129 3.36 15.83 -6.20
CA SER A 129 4.37 14.76 -6.12
C SER A 129 5.80 15.30 -6.24
N VAL A 130 6.03 16.19 -7.22
CA VAL A 130 7.36 16.82 -7.42
C VAL A 130 7.73 17.70 -6.22
N SER A 131 6.80 18.51 -5.72
CA SER A 131 7.04 19.38 -4.56
C SER A 131 7.39 18.57 -3.31
N VAL A 132 6.60 17.51 -3.02
CA VAL A 132 6.88 16.61 -1.89
C VAL A 132 8.24 15.95 -2.04
N THR A 133 8.58 15.47 -3.25
CA THR A 133 9.87 14.84 -3.51
C THR A 133 11.02 15.81 -3.27
N VAL A 134 10.97 17.00 -3.83
CA VAL A 134 12.04 18.01 -3.67
C VAL A 134 12.25 18.38 -2.21
N VAL A 135 11.16 18.67 -1.50
CA VAL A 135 11.23 19.04 -0.07
C VAL A 135 11.77 17.87 0.76
N TYR A 136 11.29 16.64 0.49
CA TYR A 136 11.73 15.46 1.24
C TYR A 136 13.22 15.13 1.00
N LEU A 137 13.70 15.26 -0.21
CA LEU A 137 15.12 15.04 -0.51
C LEU A 137 16.04 16.08 0.17
N GLN A 138 15.54 17.31 0.41
CA GLN A 138 16.28 18.35 1.10
C GLN A 138 16.25 18.17 2.62
N TRP A 139 15.07 17.95 3.19
CA TRP A 139 14.91 17.88 4.65
C TRP A 139 15.27 16.50 5.22
N LYS A 140 15.04 15.44 4.45
CA LYS A 140 15.22 14.04 4.89
C LYS A 140 14.46 13.69 6.17
N GLU A 141 13.33 14.37 6.41
CA GLU A 141 12.53 14.24 7.62
C GLU A 141 11.36 13.29 7.38
N PRO A 142 11.36 12.06 7.97
CA PRO A 142 10.31 11.07 7.72
C PRO A 142 8.92 11.53 8.12
N ILE A 143 8.79 12.35 9.17
CA ILE A 143 7.49 12.87 9.62
C ILE A 143 6.83 13.71 8.52
N PHE A 144 7.61 14.50 7.77
CA PHE A 144 7.09 15.25 6.63
C PHE A 144 6.46 14.32 5.59
N HIS A 145 7.16 13.25 5.21
CA HIS A 145 6.64 12.25 4.27
C HIS A 145 5.35 11.62 4.81
N GLN A 146 5.33 11.19 6.09
CA GLN A 146 4.17 10.57 6.74
C GLN A 146 2.94 11.50 6.74
N VAL A 147 3.13 12.79 6.99
CA VAL A 147 2.05 13.80 6.96
C VAL A 147 1.50 13.96 5.53
N MET A 148 2.36 14.05 4.52
CA MET A 148 1.93 14.18 3.12
C MET A 148 1.19 12.93 2.65
N TYR A 149 1.69 11.74 2.97
CA TYR A 149 1.02 10.47 2.72
C TYR A 149 -0.34 10.39 3.41
N GLY A 150 -0.39 10.70 4.71
CA GLY A 150 -1.62 10.72 5.50
C GLY A 150 -2.68 11.68 4.94
N THR A 151 -2.26 12.82 4.39
CA THR A 151 -3.16 13.79 3.73
C THR A 151 -3.82 13.16 2.50
N LEU A 152 -3.06 12.48 1.65
CA LEU A 152 -3.62 11.77 0.49
C LEU A 152 -4.58 10.64 0.90
N VAL A 153 -4.20 9.87 1.93
CA VAL A 153 -5.07 8.82 2.49
C VAL A 153 -6.37 9.41 3.03
N ALA A 154 -6.30 10.54 3.75
CA ALA A 154 -7.50 11.24 4.23
C ALA A 154 -8.42 11.67 3.07
N CYS A 155 -7.86 12.19 1.97
CA CYS A 155 -8.63 12.52 0.75
C CYS A 155 -9.34 11.27 0.18
N LEU A 156 -8.66 10.12 0.14
CA LEU A 156 -9.24 8.86 -0.33
C LEU A 156 -10.38 8.39 0.57
N VAL A 157 -10.18 8.44 1.89
CA VAL A 157 -11.19 8.05 2.89
C VAL A 157 -12.43 8.92 2.78
N LEU A 158 -12.27 10.25 2.78
CA LEU A 158 -13.39 11.20 2.67
C LEU A 158 -14.19 10.97 1.38
N ARG A 159 -13.50 10.76 0.26
CA ARG A 159 -14.16 10.47 -1.02
C ARG A 159 -14.86 9.13 -1.01
N SER A 160 -14.27 8.10 -0.42
CA SER A 160 -14.90 6.77 -0.29
C SER A 160 -16.15 6.83 0.56
N VAL A 161 -16.09 7.49 1.73
CA VAL A 161 -17.26 7.71 2.60
C VAL A 161 -18.37 8.44 1.86
N PHE A 162 -18.04 9.51 1.11
CA PHE A 162 -19.02 10.20 0.28
C PHE A 162 -19.71 9.24 -0.71
N ILE A 163 -18.94 8.43 -1.43
CA ILE A 163 -19.49 7.50 -2.43
C ILE A 163 -20.43 6.48 -1.79
N VAL A 164 -20.04 5.86 -0.67
CA VAL A 164 -20.85 4.81 -0.04
C VAL A 164 -22.00 5.36 0.81
N THR A 165 -21.99 6.62 1.11
CA THR A 165 -23.11 7.27 1.84
C THR A 165 -24.17 7.76 0.88
N TRP A 166 -23.78 8.44 -0.19
CA TRP A 166 -24.69 9.20 -1.02
C TRP A 166 -24.90 8.64 -2.43
N VAL A 167 -23.96 7.85 -2.98
CA VAL A 167 -24.02 7.40 -4.37
C VAL A 167 -24.27 5.91 -4.49
N TYR A 168 -23.46 5.07 -3.86
CA TYR A 168 -23.54 3.60 -3.94
C TYR A 168 -23.52 2.93 -2.55
N PRO A 169 -24.62 3.02 -1.77
CA PRO A 169 -24.65 2.47 -0.40
C PRO A 169 -24.34 0.98 -0.29
N TRP A 170 -24.63 0.20 -1.34
CA TRP A 170 -24.34 -1.25 -1.36
C TRP A 170 -22.85 -1.59 -1.42
N LEU A 171 -21.96 -0.62 -1.72
CA LEU A 171 -20.52 -0.80 -1.67
C LEU A 171 -19.91 -0.57 -0.28
N ARG A 172 -20.73 -0.24 0.75
CA ARG A 172 -20.27 -0.07 2.13
C ARG A 172 -19.44 -1.24 2.65
N PRO A 173 -19.84 -2.53 2.46
CA PRO A 173 -19.03 -3.63 2.97
C PRO A 173 -17.62 -3.64 2.40
N LEU A 174 -17.45 -3.45 1.09
CA LEU A 174 -16.14 -3.44 0.44
C LEU A 174 -15.30 -2.24 0.89
N SER A 175 -15.88 -1.05 0.94
CA SER A 175 -15.18 0.18 1.36
C SER A 175 -14.75 0.11 2.83
N TYR A 176 -15.65 -0.30 3.73
CA TYR A 176 -15.34 -0.36 5.16
C TYR A 176 -14.38 -1.50 5.49
N THR A 177 -14.47 -2.67 4.81
CA THR A 177 -13.47 -3.73 4.95
C THR A 177 -12.08 -3.23 4.54
N SER A 178 -11.97 -2.56 3.39
CA SER A 178 -10.71 -1.95 2.95
C SER A 178 -10.13 -1.01 4.00
N LEU A 179 -10.94 -0.08 4.50
CA LEU A 179 -10.53 0.90 5.50
C LEU A 179 -10.17 0.23 6.84
N THR A 180 -10.98 -0.71 7.33
CA THR A 180 -10.73 -1.40 8.61
C THR A 180 -9.41 -2.17 8.55
N VAL A 181 -9.16 -2.92 7.46
CA VAL A 181 -7.93 -3.68 7.28
C VAL A 181 -6.72 -2.74 7.25
N PHE A 182 -6.81 -1.63 6.50
CA PHE A 182 -5.74 -0.63 6.46
C PHE A 182 -5.47 -0.01 7.84
N MET A 183 -6.53 0.37 8.57
CA MET A 183 -6.41 0.96 9.92
C MET A 183 -5.87 -0.02 10.96
N MET A 184 -6.19 -1.31 10.85
CA MET A 184 -5.56 -2.35 11.68
C MET A 184 -4.06 -2.42 11.43
N GLY A 185 -3.61 -2.34 10.17
CA GLY A 185 -2.18 -2.26 9.84
C GLY A 185 -1.55 -1.03 10.49
N PHE A 186 -2.17 0.14 10.35
CA PHE A 186 -1.69 1.38 10.95
C PHE A 186 -1.61 1.31 12.49
N LEU A 187 -2.56 0.63 13.14
CA LEU A 187 -2.51 0.40 14.57
C LEU A 187 -1.31 -0.46 14.96
N LEU A 188 -1.07 -1.57 14.25
CA LEU A 188 0.06 -2.46 14.53
C LEU A 188 1.40 -1.78 14.25
N TRP A 189 1.48 -0.93 13.22
CA TRP A 189 2.65 -0.08 12.97
C TRP A 189 2.95 0.86 14.14
N ASN A 190 1.92 1.50 14.72
CA ASN A 190 2.10 2.34 15.90
C ASN A 190 2.55 1.53 17.13
N ILE A 191 1.98 0.35 17.34
CA ILE A 191 2.39 -0.55 18.44
C ILE A 191 3.85 -0.95 18.27
N ASP A 192 4.27 -1.32 17.05
CA ASP A 192 5.67 -1.68 16.76
C ASP A 192 6.64 -0.54 17.07
N ASN A 193 6.27 0.69 16.71
CA ASN A 193 7.11 1.87 16.94
C ASN A 193 7.17 2.28 18.42
N ILE A 194 6.02 2.30 19.11
CA ILE A 194 5.92 2.84 20.47
C ILE A 194 6.46 1.85 21.50
N PHE A 195 6.21 0.55 21.31
CA PHE A 195 6.52 -0.49 22.27
C PHE A 195 7.68 -1.40 21.84
N CYS A 196 8.57 -0.91 20.95
CA CYS A 196 9.62 -1.72 20.35
C CYS A 196 10.51 -2.41 21.39
N ASP A 197 10.99 -1.71 22.41
CA ASP A 197 11.87 -2.29 23.43
C ASP A 197 11.18 -3.43 24.18
N THR A 198 9.91 -3.23 24.56
CA THR A 198 9.10 -4.26 25.22
C THR A 198 8.87 -5.47 24.31
N LEU A 199 8.62 -5.22 23.02
CA LEU A 199 8.43 -6.29 22.04
C LEU A 199 9.72 -7.09 21.81
N ARG A 200 10.88 -6.44 21.74
CA ARG A 200 12.19 -7.11 21.63
C ARG A 200 12.50 -7.98 22.86
N GLU A 201 12.29 -7.45 24.07
CA GLU A 201 12.45 -8.23 25.30
C GLU A 201 11.48 -9.44 25.35
N ALA A 202 10.22 -9.25 24.95
CA ALA A 202 9.25 -10.33 24.90
C ALA A 202 9.67 -11.42 23.89
N ARG A 203 10.13 -11.04 22.70
CA ARG A 203 10.58 -11.97 21.65
C ARG A 203 11.74 -12.87 22.11
N GLN A 204 12.64 -12.36 22.95
CA GLN A 204 13.74 -13.16 23.51
C GLN A 204 13.25 -14.31 24.42
N LYS A 205 12.07 -14.16 25.02
CA LYS A 205 11.46 -15.13 25.94
C LYS A 205 10.46 -16.07 25.25
N LEU A 206 10.09 -15.78 24.02
CA LEU A 206 9.06 -16.50 23.27
C LEU A 206 9.69 -17.56 22.35
N PRO A 207 8.97 -18.65 22.03
CA PRO A 207 9.38 -19.57 20.97
C PRO A 207 9.55 -18.81 19.63
N PRO A 208 10.50 -19.21 18.77
CA PRO A 208 10.82 -18.49 17.51
C PRO A 208 9.61 -18.22 16.62
N VAL A 209 8.66 -19.18 16.53
CA VAL A 209 7.44 -19.03 15.73
C VAL A 209 6.55 -17.92 16.28
N VAL A 210 6.39 -17.83 17.58
CA VAL A 210 5.60 -16.79 18.24
C VAL A 210 6.31 -15.44 18.10
N GLY A 211 7.63 -15.41 18.23
CA GLY A 211 8.46 -14.23 17.99
C GLY A 211 8.26 -13.67 16.57
N ALA A 212 8.18 -14.54 15.56
CA ALA A 212 7.90 -14.12 14.18
C ALA A 212 6.51 -13.49 14.02
N VAL A 213 5.48 -14.04 14.68
CA VAL A 213 4.11 -13.49 14.63
C VAL A 213 4.01 -12.10 15.30
N THR A 214 4.91 -11.78 16.22
CA THR A 214 4.95 -10.47 16.89
C THR A 214 5.72 -9.38 16.11
N GLN A 215 6.16 -9.65 14.89
CA GLN A 215 6.74 -8.65 13.99
C GLN A 215 5.63 -7.77 13.41
N PHE A 216 5.21 -6.75 14.17
CA PHE A 216 4.00 -5.99 13.82
C PHE A 216 4.20 -5.07 12.62
N HIS A 217 5.43 -4.66 12.32
CA HIS A 217 5.72 -3.93 11.08
C HIS A 217 5.51 -4.83 9.84
N ALA A 218 5.84 -6.11 9.91
CA ALA A 218 5.51 -7.05 8.84
C ALA A 218 3.98 -7.17 8.62
N TRP A 219 3.18 -7.15 9.69
CA TRP A 219 1.72 -7.08 9.57
C TRP A 219 1.22 -5.75 8.99
N TRP A 220 1.91 -4.64 9.25
CA TRP A 220 1.64 -3.38 8.57
C TRP A 220 1.69 -3.56 7.05
N HIS A 221 2.74 -4.17 6.49
CA HIS A 221 2.84 -4.44 5.05
C HIS A 221 1.69 -5.31 4.55
N ILE A 222 1.37 -6.40 5.27
CA ILE A 222 0.30 -7.33 4.87
C ILE A 222 -1.05 -6.62 4.87
N LEU A 223 -1.39 -5.93 5.93
CA LEU A 223 -2.71 -5.34 6.11
C LEU A 223 -2.90 -4.08 5.25
N THR A 224 -1.90 -3.22 5.17
CA THR A 224 -2.01 -2.03 4.31
C THR A 224 -1.94 -2.39 2.84
N GLY A 225 -1.15 -3.39 2.46
CA GLY A 225 -1.14 -3.95 1.11
C GLY A 225 -2.50 -4.51 0.73
N LEU A 226 -3.11 -5.34 1.59
CA LEU A 226 -4.45 -5.87 1.38
C LEU A 226 -5.51 -4.77 1.36
N GLY A 227 -5.45 -3.83 2.31
CA GLY A 227 -6.37 -2.69 2.38
C GLY A 227 -6.30 -1.82 1.11
N SER A 228 -5.10 -1.50 0.64
CA SER A 228 -4.87 -0.74 -0.60
C SER A 228 -5.36 -1.51 -1.83
N TYR A 229 -5.12 -2.81 -1.90
CA TYR A 229 -5.65 -3.66 -2.96
C TYR A 229 -7.19 -3.65 -2.99
N LEU A 230 -7.83 -3.83 -1.83
CA LEU A 230 -9.29 -3.74 -1.71
C LEU A 230 -9.83 -2.34 -2.08
N HIS A 231 -9.08 -1.28 -1.78
CA HIS A 231 -9.41 0.08 -2.21
C HIS A 231 -9.38 0.23 -3.72
N ILE A 232 -8.39 -0.35 -4.40
CA ILE A 232 -8.36 -0.38 -5.88
C ILE A 232 -9.59 -1.14 -6.42
N LEU A 233 -9.95 -2.27 -5.82
CA LEU A 233 -11.17 -3.01 -6.19
C LEU A 233 -12.43 -2.15 -5.97
N PHE A 234 -12.54 -1.45 -4.85
CA PHE A 234 -13.64 -0.54 -4.57
C PHE A 234 -13.75 0.57 -5.62
N SER A 235 -12.65 1.22 -5.94
CA SER A 235 -12.59 2.28 -6.95
C SER A 235 -12.95 1.75 -8.35
N LEU A 236 -12.43 0.58 -8.72
CA LEU A 236 -12.73 -0.08 -10.00
C LEU A 236 -14.20 -0.54 -10.07
N HIS A 237 -14.75 -1.06 -8.96
CA HIS A 237 -16.18 -1.44 -8.87
C HIS A 237 -17.07 -0.21 -9.02
N THR A 238 -16.76 0.88 -8.32
CA THR A 238 -17.46 2.16 -8.44
C THR A 238 -17.47 2.65 -9.90
N ARG A 239 -16.31 2.62 -10.55
CA ARG A 239 -16.15 3.05 -11.94
C ARG A 239 -16.94 2.20 -12.92
N THR A 240 -16.82 0.89 -12.83
CA THR A 240 -17.50 -0.04 -13.73
C THR A 240 -19.01 0.02 -13.55
N THR A 241 -19.50 0.21 -12.33
CA THR A 241 -20.92 0.46 -12.04
C THR A 241 -21.40 1.75 -12.69
N TYR A 242 -20.63 2.84 -12.57
CA TYR A 242 -20.98 4.11 -13.24
C TYR A 242 -21.09 3.98 -14.76
N LEU A 243 -20.21 3.19 -15.36
CA LEU A 243 -20.25 2.87 -16.81
C LEU A 243 -21.35 1.88 -17.19
N LYS A 244 -22.27 1.56 -16.27
CA LYS A 244 -23.40 0.62 -16.48
C LYS A 244 -22.96 -0.81 -16.80
N HIS A 245 -21.73 -1.18 -16.47
CA HIS A 245 -21.31 -2.59 -16.47
C HIS A 245 -21.82 -3.30 -15.21
N ARG A 246 -21.73 -4.64 -15.20
CA ARG A 246 -22.13 -5.46 -14.05
C ARG A 246 -20.88 -6.08 -13.40
N PRO A 247 -20.16 -5.34 -12.56
CA PRO A 247 -19.01 -5.89 -11.86
C PRO A 247 -19.47 -6.86 -10.79
N LYS A 248 -18.73 -7.98 -10.65
CA LYS A 248 -18.93 -8.96 -9.58
C LYS A 248 -17.60 -9.21 -8.89
N VAL A 249 -17.59 -9.17 -7.57
CA VAL A 249 -16.44 -9.65 -6.79
C VAL A 249 -16.50 -11.18 -6.81
N LYS A 250 -15.44 -11.79 -7.32
CA LYS A 250 -15.22 -13.25 -7.29
C LYS A 250 -13.97 -13.54 -6.48
N PHE A 251 -13.93 -14.72 -5.87
CA PHE A 251 -12.78 -15.16 -5.09
C PHE A 251 -11.99 -16.22 -5.86
N ILE A 252 -10.70 -15.94 -6.12
CA ILE A 252 -9.78 -16.91 -6.71
C ILE A 252 -9.34 -17.87 -5.61
N CYS A 253 -9.37 -19.16 -5.89
CA CYS A 253 -9.09 -20.23 -4.92
C CYS A 253 -9.88 -20.08 -3.60
N GLY A 254 -11.06 -19.42 -3.64
CA GLY A 254 -11.90 -19.19 -2.48
C GLY A 254 -11.41 -18.11 -1.50
N VAL A 255 -10.24 -17.50 -1.73
CA VAL A 255 -9.58 -16.59 -0.78
C VAL A 255 -9.37 -15.19 -1.34
N TRP A 256 -8.88 -15.06 -2.59
CA TRP A 256 -8.43 -13.77 -3.09
C TRP A 256 -9.50 -13.04 -3.92
N PRO A 257 -9.99 -11.86 -3.51
CA PRO A 257 -11.03 -11.15 -4.21
C PRO A 257 -10.52 -10.50 -5.51
N VAL A 258 -11.30 -10.60 -6.57
CA VAL A 258 -11.06 -9.94 -7.86
C VAL A 258 -12.39 -9.43 -8.43
N ILE A 259 -12.32 -8.38 -9.26
CA ILE A 259 -13.48 -7.93 -10.01
C ILE A 259 -13.48 -8.62 -11.37
N ARG A 260 -14.62 -9.19 -11.72
CA ARG A 260 -14.95 -9.66 -13.06
C ARG A 260 -16.10 -8.85 -13.62
N VAL A 261 -15.92 -8.36 -14.83
CA VAL A 261 -16.95 -7.61 -15.54
C VAL A 261 -17.61 -8.53 -16.54
N GLU A 262 -18.90 -8.83 -16.33
CA GLU A 262 -19.66 -9.60 -17.29
C GLU A 262 -20.03 -8.70 -18.48
N PRO A 263 -19.88 -9.18 -19.73
CA PRO A 263 -20.34 -8.45 -20.89
C PRO A 263 -21.85 -8.18 -20.75
N PRO A 264 -22.38 -7.07 -21.28
CA PRO A 264 -23.81 -6.83 -21.29
C PRO A 264 -24.50 -8.00 -22.00
N LYS A 265 -25.56 -8.54 -21.38
CA LYS A 265 -26.38 -9.56 -22.05
C LYS A 265 -26.81 -9.00 -23.41
N LYS A 266 -26.43 -9.66 -24.49
CA LYS A 266 -27.05 -9.41 -25.79
C LYS A 266 -28.53 -9.75 -25.64
N ASN A 267 -29.39 -8.74 -25.66
CA ASN A 267 -30.83 -8.92 -25.86
C ASN A 267 -31.10 -9.30 -27.29
#